data_d060a41ab6be7b6c3b275adece6ab5fb
#
_entry.id   d060a41ab6be7b6c3b275adece6ab5fb
#
_cell.length_a   1.000
_cell.length_b   1.000
_cell.length_c   1.000
_cell.angle_alpha   90.00
_cell.angle_beta   90.00
_cell.angle_gamma   90.00
#
_symmetry.space_group_name_H-M   'P 1'
#
loop_
_entity.id
_entity.type
_entity.pdbx_description
1 polymer ?
#
loop_
_entity_poly.entity_id
_entity_poly.type
_entity_poly.pdbx_seq_one_letter_code
_entity_poly.pdbx_strand_id
1 'polypeptide(L)'
;IAMPKGKTIIHATLDPAHLNKDVEARIGLVGDAGLVLDALLEEIGKTVTRDRDASAVAAEIAASHKEWLAKWMPKLTNNDAPLNPYRVLWDLQHTVDIHNTIITHDAGSPRDQLSPFWKAVEPMSYIGWGKTTQLGYGLGLAMGAKLAKPDKLCINVWGDAAIGFTGMDFETAVRERIPIMSILLNNFSM
;
A
#
# COMPACT_ATOMS: atom_id res chain seq x y z
N ILE A 1 -9.97 4.29 13.40
CA ILE A 1 -8.83 3.97 14.28
C ILE A 1 -8.85 4.99 15.40
N ALA A 2 -8.97 4.54 16.66
CA ALA A 2 -8.93 5.44 17.81
C ALA A 2 -7.48 5.90 18.05
N MET A 3 -7.28 7.19 18.25
CA MET A 3 -5.97 7.72 18.65
C MET A 3 -5.64 7.24 20.07
N PRO A 4 -4.41 6.80 20.33
CA PRO A 4 -3.99 6.40 21.67
C PRO A 4 -4.13 7.55 22.67
N LYS A 5 -4.73 7.27 23.83
CA LYS A 5 -4.87 8.25 24.90
C LYS A 5 -3.49 8.61 25.49
N GLY A 6 -3.35 9.85 25.96
CA GLY A 6 -2.14 10.33 26.65
C GLY A 6 -0.93 10.62 25.75
N LYS A 7 -1.11 10.68 24.43
CA LYS A 7 -0.04 11.11 23.51
C LYS A 7 -0.07 12.62 23.31
N THR A 8 1.12 13.22 23.21
CA THR A 8 1.27 14.58 22.74
C THR A 8 1.11 14.61 21.23
N ILE A 9 0.13 15.36 20.72
CA ILE A 9 -0.17 15.46 19.30
C ILE A 9 0.39 16.78 18.78
N ILE A 10 1.20 16.69 17.72
CA ILE A 10 1.64 17.80 16.90
C ILE A 10 0.92 17.66 15.57
N HIS A 11 0.14 18.65 15.18
CA HIS A 11 -0.65 18.63 13.95
C HIS A 11 -0.10 19.65 12.97
N ALA A 12 0.42 19.17 11.84
CA ALA A 12 0.85 20.02 10.74
C ALA A 12 -0.24 20.03 9.66
N THR A 13 -0.62 21.20 9.18
CA THR A 13 -1.63 21.37 8.14
C THR A 13 -1.41 22.67 7.36
N LEU A 14 -1.77 22.67 6.07
CA LEU A 14 -1.74 23.88 5.25
C LEU A 14 -2.85 24.88 5.62
N ASP A 15 -4.04 24.37 5.97
CA ASP A 15 -5.21 25.18 6.31
C ASP A 15 -5.38 25.24 7.84
N PRO A 16 -5.30 26.43 8.45
CA PRO A 16 -5.49 26.59 9.90
C PRO A 16 -6.89 26.15 10.37
N ALA A 17 -7.91 26.16 9.53
CA ALA A 17 -9.25 25.68 9.86
C ALA A 17 -9.32 24.17 10.13
N HIS A 18 -8.30 23.40 9.74
CA HIS A 18 -8.20 21.98 10.01
C HIS A 18 -7.56 21.67 11.37
N LEU A 19 -6.95 22.65 12.04
CA LEU A 19 -6.41 22.44 13.40
C LEU A 19 -7.54 22.12 14.38
N ASN A 20 -7.32 21.11 15.21
CA ASN A 20 -8.26 20.63 16.24
C ASN A 20 -9.63 20.15 15.72
N LYS A 21 -9.77 19.92 14.41
CA LYS A 21 -11.05 19.51 13.84
C LYS A 21 -11.51 18.13 14.33
N ASP A 22 -10.61 17.16 14.36
CA ASP A 22 -10.94 15.77 14.72
C ASP A 22 -10.25 15.33 16.02
N VAL A 23 -9.07 15.89 16.31
CA VAL A 23 -8.27 15.56 17.48
C VAL A 23 -7.62 16.84 18.01
N GLU A 24 -7.69 17.06 19.33
CA GLU A 24 -7.01 18.19 19.95
C GLU A 24 -5.51 18.03 19.86
N ALA A 25 -4.86 19.00 19.25
CA ALA A 25 -3.40 19.07 19.11
C ALA A 25 -2.82 20.01 20.17
N ARG A 26 -1.75 19.58 20.83
CA ARG A 26 -1.00 20.43 21.76
C ARG A 26 -0.21 21.50 21.00
N ILE A 27 0.28 21.19 19.82
CA ILE A 27 1.05 22.10 18.96
C ILE A 27 0.47 22.03 17.55
N GLY A 28 0.09 23.19 17.02
CA GLY A 28 -0.34 23.35 15.63
C GLY A 28 0.77 23.98 14.79
N LEU A 29 1.09 23.39 13.65
CA LEU A 29 2.02 23.93 12.66
C LEU A 29 1.26 24.20 11.37
N VAL A 30 1.16 25.46 10.98
CA VAL A 30 0.47 25.85 9.74
C VAL A 30 1.51 26.13 8.66
N GLY A 31 1.50 25.35 7.60
CA GLY A 31 2.44 25.49 6.50
C GLY A 31 2.40 24.30 5.53
N ASP A 32 3.12 24.43 4.43
CA ASP A 32 3.36 23.34 3.49
C ASP A 32 4.05 22.17 4.20
N ALA A 33 3.62 20.95 3.91
CA ALA A 33 4.13 19.76 4.60
C ALA A 33 5.63 19.55 4.39
N GLY A 34 6.16 19.81 3.19
CA GLY A 34 7.59 19.70 2.88
C GLY A 34 8.40 20.72 3.69
N LEU A 35 7.99 21.98 3.68
CA LEU A 35 8.66 23.05 4.43
C LEU A 35 8.61 22.81 5.95
N VAL A 36 7.50 22.30 6.47
CA VAL A 36 7.37 21.93 7.88
C VAL A 36 8.33 20.78 8.24
N LEU A 37 8.44 19.75 7.38
CA LEU A 37 9.37 18.65 7.61
C LEU A 37 10.83 19.12 7.56
N ASP A 38 11.19 19.96 6.61
CA ASP A 38 12.54 20.52 6.49
C ASP A 38 12.91 21.32 7.74
N ALA A 39 12.01 22.18 8.22
CA ALA A 39 12.23 22.96 9.45
C ALA A 39 12.33 22.05 10.70
N LEU A 40 11.53 20.98 10.78
CA LEU A 40 11.62 20.01 11.87
C LEU A 40 12.95 19.26 11.84
N LEU A 41 13.41 18.82 10.66
CA LEU A 41 14.70 18.15 10.52
C LEU A 41 15.86 19.04 10.91
N GLU A 42 15.86 20.31 10.51
CA GLU A 42 16.86 21.30 10.88
C GLU A 42 16.90 21.49 12.41
N GLU A 43 15.73 21.64 13.05
CA GLU A 43 15.67 21.87 14.50
C GLU A 43 16.04 20.62 15.31
N ILE A 44 15.64 19.43 14.85
CA ILE A 44 16.06 18.16 15.45
C ILE A 44 17.58 18.01 15.37
N GLY A 45 18.19 18.34 14.24
CA GLY A 45 19.64 18.30 14.06
C GLY A 45 20.42 19.20 15.02
N LYS A 46 19.82 20.33 15.45
CA LYS A 46 20.40 21.23 16.48
C LYS A 46 20.24 20.72 17.92
N THR A 47 19.15 19.99 18.17
CA THR A 47 18.71 19.63 19.53
C THR A 47 19.13 18.23 19.93
N VAL A 48 19.11 17.28 18.97
CA VAL A 48 19.44 15.86 19.21
C VAL A 48 20.94 15.64 18.98
N THR A 49 21.68 15.49 20.08
CA THR A 49 23.14 15.40 20.06
C THR A 49 23.70 13.97 20.04
N ARG A 50 22.83 12.96 20.08
CA ARG A 50 23.26 11.57 20.06
C ARG A 50 22.31 10.71 19.21
N ASP A 51 22.84 9.71 18.55
CA ASP A 51 22.06 8.70 17.85
C ASP A 51 21.23 7.89 18.86
N ARG A 52 19.99 7.61 18.46
CA ARG A 52 19.12 6.72 19.20
C ARG A 52 19.44 5.27 18.84
N ASP A 53 19.78 4.44 19.81
CA ASP A 53 19.84 3.00 19.60
C ASP A 53 18.42 2.46 19.36
N ALA A 54 18.17 2.05 18.12
CA ALA A 54 16.89 1.49 17.67
C ALA A 54 16.86 -0.05 17.72
N SER A 55 17.93 -0.72 18.16
CA SER A 55 18.09 -2.18 18.10
C SER A 55 16.98 -2.93 18.84
N ALA A 56 16.63 -2.48 20.04
CA ALA A 56 15.56 -3.07 20.84
C ALA A 56 14.18 -2.95 20.15
N VAL A 57 13.88 -1.77 19.58
CA VAL A 57 12.63 -1.54 18.86
C VAL A 57 12.58 -2.35 17.58
N ALA A 58 13.68 -2.45 16.85
CA ALA A 58 13.78 -3.29 15.65
C ALA A 58 13.57 -4.78 15.98
N ALA A 59 14.14 -5.26 17.09
CA ALA A 59 13.94 -6.62 17.54
C ALA A 59 12.48 -6.90 17.94
N GLU A 60 11.81 -5.96 18.62
CA GLU A 60 10.38 -6.08 18.98
C GLU A 60 9.49 -6.13 17.73
N ILE A 61 9.74 -5.25 16.74
CA ILE A 61 9.03 -5.24 15.47
C ILE A 61 9.23 -6.56 14.74
N ALA A 62 10.46 -7.05 14.65
CA ALA A 62 10.78 -8.30 13.97
C ALA A 62 10.11 -9.51 14.66
N ALA A 63 10.09 -9.55 15.99
CA ALA A 63 9.42 -10.60 16.75
C ALA A 63 7.91 -10.59 16.53
N SER A 64 7.28 -9.43 16.60
CA SER A 64 5.85 -9.26 16.36
C SER A 64 5.46 -9.65 14.93
N HIS A 65 6.24 -9.23 13.94
CA HIS A 65 6.03 -9.62 12.55
C HIS A 65 6.19 -11.14 12.34
N LYS A 66 7.20 -11.75 12.94
CA LYS A 66 7.43 -13.20 12.86
C LYS A 66 6.25 -13.98 13.45
N GLU A 67 5.77 -13.57 14.64
CA GLU A 67 4.62 -14.21 15.28
C GLU A 67 3.35 -14.05 14.45
N TRP A 68 3.10 -12.85 13.92
CA TRP A 68 1.98 -12.58 13.04
C TRP A 68 2.02 -13.44 11.77
N LEU A 69 3.17 -13.48 11.10
CA LEU A 69 3.34 -14.25 9.87
C LEU A 69 3.15 -15.76 10.12
N ALA A 70 3.66 -16.29 11.24
CA ALA A 70 3.47 -17.69 11.60
C ALA A 70 1.99 -18.10 11.71
N LYS A 71 1.13 -17.20 12.19
CA LYS A 71 -0.33 -17.41 12.23
C LYS A 71 -0.98 -17.49 10.85
N TRP A 72 -0.40 -16.82 9.86
CA TRP A 72 -0.93 -16.78 8.49
C TRP A 72 -0.34 -17.83 7.56
N MET A 73 0.85 -18.37 7.88
CA MET A 73 1.54 -19.37 7.04
C MET A 73 0.65 -20.54 6.58
N PRO A 74 -0.24 -21.11 7.42
CA PRO A 74 -1.13 -22.19 6.96
C PRO A 74 -2.06 -21.79 5.80
N LYS A 75 -2.49 -20.50 5.74
CA LYS A 75 -3.30 -19.98 4.62
C LYS A 75 -2.43 -19.61 3.41
N LEU A 76 -1.24 -19.07 3.66
CA LEU A 76 -0.32 -18.61 2.63
C LEU A 76 0.32 -19.76 1.84
N THR A 77 0.36 -20.96 2.42
CA THR A 77 0.98 -22.16 1.81
C THR A 77 -0.01 -23.30 1.57
N ASN A 78 -1.31 -23.03 1.70
CA ASN A 78 -2.36 -24.02 1.49
C ASN A 78 -2.41 -24.45 0.00
N ASN A 79 -2.61 -25.77 -0.24
CA ASN A 79 -2.70 -26.34 -1.57
C ASN A 79 -4.11 -26.85 -1.92
N ASP A 80 -5.14 -26.46 -1.17
CA ASP A 80 -6.51 -26.86 -1.44
C ASP A 80 -6.99 -26.34 -2.80
N ALA A 81 -7.92 -27.05 -3.40
CA ALA A 81 -8.61 -26.64 -4.61
C ALA A 81 -10.09 -26.34 -4.29
N PRO A 82 -10.59 -25.15 -4.66
CA PRO A 82 -9.92 -24.05 -5.37
C PRO A 82 -8.84 -23.37 -4.52
N LEU A 83 -7.82 -22.82 -5.20
CA LEU A 83 -6.72 -22.13 -4.50
C LEU A 83 -7.22 -20.96 -3.66
N ASN A 84 -6.69 -20.86 -2.46
CA ASN A 84 -6.93 -19.71 -1.59
C ASN A 84 -6.23 -18.46 -2.17
N PRO A 85 -6.91 -17.31 -2.29
CA PRO A 85 -6.31 -16.06 -2.77
C PRO A 85 -5.03 -15.65 -2.04
N TYR A 86 -4.93 -15.88 -0.75
CA TYR A 86 -3.71 -15.62 0.03
C TYR A 86 -2.50 -16.40 -0.47
N ARG A 87 -2.71 -17.65 -0.91
CA ARG A 87 -1.66 -18.47 -1.52
C ARG A 87 -1.20 -17.89 -2.85
N VAL A 88 -2.13 -17.47 -3.70
CA VAL A 88 -1.81 -16.84 -5.00
C VAL A 88 -0.95 -15.60 -4.81
N LEU A 89 -1.34 -14.73 -3.89
CA LEU A 89 -0.61 -13.48 -3.62
C LEU A 89 0.75 -13.72 -2.95
N TRP A 90 0.84 -14.74 -2.09
CA TRP A 90 2.09 -15.14 -1.47
C TRP A 90 3.09 -15.66 -2.51
N ASP A 91 2.66 -16.56 -3.37
CA ASP A 91 3.49 -17.10 -4.44
C ASP A 91 3.91 -16.02 -5.44
N LEU A 92 2.98 -15.11 -5.80
CA LEU A 92 3.28 -13.99 -6.68
C LEU A 92 4.47 -13.18 -6.17
N GLN A 93 4.44 -12.77 -4.90
CA GLN A 93 5.51 -11.96 -4.32
C GLN A 93 6.87 -12.67 -4.32
N HIS A 94 6.88 -14.01 -4.23
CA HIS A 94 8.11 -14.81 -4.22
C HIS A 94 8.55 -15.27 -5.62
N THR A 95 7.74 -15.00 -6.64
CA THR A 95 8.02 -15.38 -8.03
C THR A 95 8.54 -14.20 -8.85
N VAL A 96 8.02 -13.00 -8.61
CA VAL A 96 8.40 -11.80 -9.36
C VAL A 96 9.57 -11.07 -8.70
N ASP A 97 10.34 -10.32 -9.49
CA ASP A 97 11.31 -9.35 -8.96
C ASP A 97 10.57 -8.14 -8.39
N ILE A 98 10.38 -8.12 -7.06
CA ILE A 98 9.65 -7.05 -6.36
C ILE A 98 10.32 -5.67 -6.50
N HIS A 99 11.64 -5.60 -6.73
CA HIS A 99 12.35 -4.34 -6.97
C HIS A 99 12.04 -3.78 -8.36
N ASN A 100 11.64 -4.65 -9.30
CA ASN A 100 11.29 -4.25 -10.66
C ASN A 100 9.79 -4.39 -10.96
N THR A 101 8.95 -4.45 -9.93
CA THR A 101 7.51 -4.63 -10.06
C THR A 101 6.77 -3.43 -9.49
N ILE A 102 5.74 -2.96 -10.20
CA ILE A 102 4.72 -2.05 -9.69
C ILE A 102 3.41 -2.83 -9.62
N ILE A 103 2.81 -2.87 -8.44
CA ILE A 103 1.54 -3.55 -8.23
C ILE A 103 0.43 -2.56 -7.94
N THR A 104 -0.71 -2.78 -8.56
CA THR A 104 -1.96 -2.07 -8.28
C THR A 104 -3.00 -3.07 -7.81
N HIS A 105 -3.97 -2.60 -7.10
CA HIS A 105 -5.08 -3.43 -6.64
C HIS A 105 -6.41 -2.73 -6.87
N ASP A 106 -7.45 -3.50 -6.91
CA ASP A 106 -8.82 -2.99 -6.93
C ASP A 106 -9.43 -2.94 -5.52
N ALA A 107 -10.63 -2.40 -5.41
CA ALA A 107 -11.38 -2.34 -4.17
C ALA A 107 -11.81 -3.73 -3.67
N GLY A 108 -12.17 -3.81 -2.39
CA GLY A 108 -12.70 -5.03 -1.77
C GLY A 108 -11.63 -6.05 -1.40
N SER A 109 -11.97 -7.33 -1.50
CA SER A 109 -11.14 -8.44 -1.06
C SER A 109 -9.71 -8.44 -1.63
N PRO A 110 -9.47 -8.13 -2.91
CA PRO A 110 -8.12 -8.07 -3.46
C PRO A 110 -7.20 -7.11 -2.71
N ARG A 111 -7.69 -5.91 -2.37
CA ARG A 111 -6.95 -4.94 -1.56
C ARG A 111 -6.63 -5.49 -0.18
N ASP A 112 -7.66 -6.01 0.50
CA ASP A 112 -7.56 -6.43 1.89
C ASP A 112 -6.69 -7.68 2.04
N GLN A 113 -6.62 -8.51 1.00
CA GLN A 113 -5.76 -9.69 0.96
C GLN A 113 -4.32 -9.39 0.53
N LEU A 114 -4.12 -8.43 -0.37
CA LEU A 114 -2.79 -8.05 -0.86
C LEU A 114 -2.02 -7.20 0.15
N SER A 115 -2.67 -6.16 0.67
CA SER A 115 -2.01 -5.11 1.48
C SER A 115 -1.21 -5.64 2.68
N PRO A 116 -1.65 -6.66 3.45
CA PRO A 116 -0.89 -7.14 4.59
C PRO A 116 0.38 -7.90 4.23
N PHE A 117 0.47 -8.48 3.02
CA PHE A 117 1.52 -9.43 2.67
C PHE A 117 2.48 -8.91 1.60
N TRP A 118 2.06 -7.97 0.76
CA TRP A 118 2.95 -7.42 -0.27
C TRP A 118 3.99 -6.49 0.33
N LYS A 119 5.26 -6.74 0.01
CA LYS A 119 6.38 -5.89 0.42
C LYS A 119 6.64 -4.84 -0.67
N ALA A 120 6.23 -3.62 -0.43
CA ALA A 120 6.60 -2.48 -1.27
C ALA A 120 8.01 -2.01 -0.87
N VAL A 121 9.01 -2.39 -1.66
CA VAL A 121 10.44 -2.14 -1.37
C VAL A 121 10.98 -0.91 -2.10
N GLU A 122 10.28 -0.42 -3.11
CA GLU A 122 10.64 0.77 -3.87
C GLU A 122 9.56 1.84 -3.75
N PRO A 123 9.91 3.13 -3.76
CA PRO A 123 8.94 4.20 -3.83
C PRO A 123 8.01 4.04 -5.04
N MET A 124 6.71 4.24 -4.84
CA MET A 124 5.68 4.13 -5.88
C MET A 124 5.53 2.73 -6.50
N SER A 125 6.06 1.67 -5.86
CA SER A 125 5.89 0.29 -6.34
C SER A 125 4.57 -0.36 -5.94
N TYR A 126 3.81 0.26 -5.02
CA TYR A 126 2.47 -0.15 -4.61
C TYR A 126 1.52 1.02 -4.77
N ILE A 127 0.58 0.91 -5.69
CA ILE A 127 -0.32 1.99 -6.04
C ILE A 127 -1.76 1.57 -5.77
N GLY A 128 -2.42 2.30 -4.89
CA GLY A 128 -3.82 2.12 -4.56
C GLY A 128 -4.52 3.46 -4.40
N TRP A 129 -5.86 3.45 -4.30
CA TRP A 129 -6.66 4.67 -4.19
C TRP A 129 -6.85 5.14 -2.73
N GLY A 130 -6.12 4.60 -1.79
CA GLY A 130 -6.24 4.98 -0.37
C GLY A 130 -7.56 4.54 0.26
N LYS A 131 -8.22 5.45 0.99
CA LYS A 131 -9.42 5.14 1.79
C LYS A 131 -10.70 5.00 0.95
N THR A 132 -10.88 5.87 -0.03
CA THR A 132 -12.08 5.88 -0.88
C THR A 132 -11.80 5.05 -2.12
N THR A 133 -12.09 3.77 -2.05
CA THR A 133 -11.86 2.83 -3.15
C THR A 133 -13.14 2.61 -3.95
N GLN A 134 -13.00 2.46 -5.26
CA GLN A 134 -14.10 2.05 -6.12
C GLN A 134 -13.67 0.85 -6.96
N LEU A 135 -14.63 0.11 -7.50
CA LEU A 135 -14.37 -1.04 -8.36
C LEU A 135 -13.95 -0.60 -9.77
N GLY A 136 -12.96 -1.29 -10.33
CA GLY A 136 -12.51 -1.09 -11.71
C GLY A 136 -11.34 -0.13 -11.91
N TYR A 137 -10.92 0.65 -10.90
CA TYR A 137 -9.84 1.62 -11.10
C TYR A 137 -8.44 1.00 -11.24
N GLY A 138 -8.24 -0.22 -10.70
CA GLY A 138 -6.93 -0.87 -10.62
C GLY A 138 -6.28 -1.12 -11.98
N LEU A 139 -7.08 -1.47 -12.99
CA LEU A 139 -6.60 -1.68 -14.37
C LEU A 139 -6.00 -0.41 -14.96
N GLY A 140 -6.72 0.72 -14.87
CA GLY A 140 -6.23 2.01 -15.37
C GLY A 140 -4.96 2.46 -14.66
N LEU A 141 -4.83 2.20 -13.35
CA LEU A 141 -3.60 2.49 -12.61
C LEU A 141 -2.42 1.66 -13.11
N ALA A 142 -2.61 0.36 -13.38
CA ALA A 142 -1.55 -0.50 -13.90
C ALA A 142 -1.11 -0.07 -15.31
N MET A 143 -2.06 0.31 -16.18
CA MET A 143 -1.77 0.85 -17.50
C MET A 143 -0.99 2.16 -17.40
N GLY A 144 -1.43 3.10 -16.55
CA GLY A 144 -0.72 4.35 -16.32
C GLY A 144 0.69 4.14 -15.73
N ALA A 145 0.85 3.21 -14.80
CA ALA A 145 2.15 2.84 -14.26
C ALA A 145 3.07 2.29 -15.34
N LYS A 146 2.55 1.46 -16.26
CA LYS A 146 3.33 0.90 -17.38
C LYS A 146 3.76 1.97 -18.37
N LEU A 147 2.92 2.96 -18.65
CA LEU A 147 3.29 4.11 -19.49
C LEU A 147 4.37 4.97 -18.82
N ALA A 148 4.27 5.20 -17.52
CA ALA A 148 5.24 5.98 -16.76
C ALA A 148 6.58 5.26 -16.54
N LYS A 149 6.56 3.92 -16.47
CA LYS A 149 7.71 3.06 -16.19
C LYS A 149 7.70 1.85 -17.13
N PRO A 150 8.02 2.02 -18.40
CA PRO A 150 7.87 0.97 -19.42
C PRO A 150 8.74 -0.27 -19.18
N ASP A 151 9.83 -0.14 -18.44
CA ASP A 151 10.72 -1.26 -18.12
C ASP A 151 10.28 -2.08 -16.91
N LYS A 152 9.35 -1.58 -16.11
CA LYS A 152 8.84 -2.28 -14.93
C LYS A 152 7.76 -3.32 -15.30
N LEU A 153 7.69 -4.42 -14.54
CA LEU A 153 6.54 -5.29 -14.54
C LEU A 153 5.39 -4.58 -13.81
N CYS A 154 4.28 -4.32 -14.51
CA CYS A 154 3.09 -3.72 -13.90
C CYS A 154 1.99 -4.76 -13.75
N ILE A 155 1.50 -4.94 -12.53
CA ILE A 155 0.51 -5.98 -12.17
C ILE A 155 -0.72 -5.32 -11.61
N ASN A 156 -1.90 -5.73 -12.09
CA ASN A 156 -3.19 -5.40 -11.47
C ASN A 156 -3.78 -6.64 -10.78
N VAL A 157 -4.22 -6.51 -9.53
CA VAL A 157 -4.93 -7.54 -8.78
C VAL A 157 -6.36 -7.08 -8.52
N TRP A 158 -7.34 -7.81 -8.99
CA TRP A 158 -8.74 -7.44 -8.86
C TRP A 158 -9.69 -8.63 -8.69
N GLY A 159 -10.93 -8.34 -8.32
CA GLY A 159 -12.01 -9.32 -8.21
C GLY A 159 -12.89 -9.38 -9.46
N ASP A 160 -13.74 -10.38 -9.51
CA ASP A 160 -14.68 -10.62 -10.59
C ASP A 160 -15.74 -9.51 -10.74
N ALA A 161 -16.18 -8.89 -9.66
CA ALA A 161 -17.03 -7.71 -9.77
C ALA A 161 -16.29 -6.52 -10.41
N ALA A 162 -15.03 -6.30 -10.03
CA ALA A 162 -14.23 -5.16 -10.52
C ALA A 162 -13.98 -5.23 -12.04
N ILE A 163 -13.69 -6.41 -12.58
CA ILE A 163 -13.49 -6.59 -14.03
C ILE A 163 -14.77 -6.23 -14.82
N GLY A 164 -15.94 -6.44 -14.24
CA GLY A 164 -17.21 -6.05 -14.85
C GLY A 164 -17.35 -4.55 -15.11
N PHE A 165 -16.63 -3.70 -14.38
CA PHE A 165 -16.68 -2.24 -14.52
C PHE A 165 -15.77 -1.72 -15.64
N THR A 166 -14.56 -2.26 -15.76
CA THR A 166 -13.53 -1.68 -16.65
C THR A 166 -12.77 -2.73 -17.48
N GLY A 167 -13.22 -3.99 -17.47
CA GLY A 167 -12.54 -5.06 -18.23
C GLY A 167 -12.44 -4.79 -19.73
N MET A 168 -13.33 -3.99 -20.30
CA MET A 168 -13.26 -3.58 -21.70
C MET A 168 -12.03 -2.70 -22.01
N ASP A 169 -11.43 -2.06 -21.01
CA ASP A 169 -10.22 -1.26 -21.19
C ASP A 169 -8.97 -2.10 -21.55
N PHE A 170 -9.07 -3.44 -21.44
CA PHE A 170 -8.06 -4.34 -22.03
C PHE A 170 -7.92 -4.17 -23.54
N GLU A 171 -9.00 -3.83 -24.24
CA GLU A 171 -8.92 -3.47 -25.65
C GLU A 171 -7.93 -2.35 -25.88
N THR A 172 -8.04 -1.29 -25.07
CA THR A 172 -7.11 -0.15 -25.13
C THR A 172 -5.69 -0.59 -24.81
N ALA A 173 -5.48 -1.42 -23.78
CA ALA A 173 -4.15 -1.93 -23.42
C ALA A 173 -3.52 -2.71 -24.57
N VAL A 174 -4.30 -3.53 -25.29
CA VAL A 174 -3.83 -4.30 -26.44
C VAL A 174 -3.56 -3.39 -27.63
N ARG A 175 -4.49 -2.53 -28.00
CA ARG A 175 -4.39 -1.61 -29.15
C ARG A 175 -3.20 -0.65 -28.99
N GLU A 176 -2.98 -0.10 -27.80
CA GLU A 176 -1.91 0.83 -27.50
C GLU A 176 -0.61 0.11 -27.06
N ARG A 177 -0.58 -1.22 -27.09
CA ARG A 177 0.60 -2.03 -26.73
C ARG A 177 1.14 -1.72 -25.33
N ILE A 178 0.24 -1.65 -24.34
CA ILE A 178 0.58 -1.43 -22.93
C ILE A 178 0.61 -2.80 -22.21
N PRO A 179 1.76 -3.49 -22.15
CA PRO A 179 1.84 -4.84 -21.59
C PRO A 179 1.78 -4.79 -20.06
N ILE A 180 0.68 -5.29 -19.51
CA ILE A 180 0.47 -5.45 -18.08
C ILE A 180 0.12 -6.90 -17.75
N MET A 181 0.37 -7.32 -16.52
CA MET A 181 -0.16 -8.58 -15.98
C MET A 181 -1.42 -8.27 -15.18
N SER A 182 -2.44 -9.08 -15.37
CA SER A 182 -3.69 -8.96 -14.61
C SER A 182 -4.01 -10.28 -13.92
N ILE A 183 -4.25 -10.21 -12.60
CA ILE A 183 -4.59 -11.35 -11.76
C ILE A 183 -6.02 -11.18 -11.27
N LEU A 184 -6.90 -12.04 -11.75
CA LEU A 184 -8.30 -12.07 -11.36
C LEU A 184 -8.51 -13.08 -10.23
N LEU A 185 -8.92 -12.60 -9.07
CA LEU A 185 -9.36 -13.41 -7.94
C LEU A 185 -10.87 -13.58 -8.04
N ASN A 186 -11.28 -14.65 -8.71
CA ASN A 186 -12.70 -14.93 -8.99
C ASN A 186 -13.29 -15.82 -7.87
N ASN A 187 -14.25 -15.28 -7.14
CA ASN A 187 -15.02 -16.00 -6.13
C ASN A 187 -16.52 -16.08 -6.46
N PHE A 188 -16.93 -15.61 -7.65
CA PHE A 188 -18.33 -15.52 -8.10
C PHE A 188 -19.24 -14.75 -7.13
N SER A 189 -18.69 -13.75 -6.41
CA SER A 189 -19.42 -12.98 -5.40
C SER A 189 -18.96 -11.54 -5.36
N MET A 190 -19.92 -10.67 -5.05
CA MET A 190 -19.68 -9.23 -4.88
C MET A 190 -19.61 -8.89 -3.39
#